data_737c77cf5f77e5177508be3a90ef4d77
#
_entry.id   737c77cf5f77e5177508be3a90ef4d77
#
_cell.length_a   1.000
_cell.length_b   1.000
_cell.length_c   1.000
_cell.angle_alpha   90.00
_cell.angle_beta   90.00
_cell.angle_gamma   90.00
#
_symmetry.space_group_name_H-M   'P 1'
#
loop_
_entity.id
_entity.type
_entity.pdbx_description
1 polymer ?
#
loop_
_entity_poly.entity_id
_entity_poly.type
_entity_poly.pdbx_seq_one_letter_code
_entity_poly.pdbx_strand_id
1 'polypeptide(L)'
;PFGGQSKDFGRGGQAARTCAAADRTGHALLHTLFQANLKSKTVFLNEWFAVDLVKNQDGAVVGVIAICMETGETVYVKSRATVLATGGAGRIYASTTNAHINTGDGVGMALRAGFPVQDIEMWQFHPTGIAGAGVLVTEGCRGEGGYLLNKNGERFMERYAPTVKDLASRDVVSRAMATEIKEGRGAGKDADH
;
A
#
# COMPACT_ATOMS: atom_id res chain seq x y z
N PRO A 1 21.02 -9.80 -3.24
CA PRO A 1 20.56 -8.65 -2.47
C PRO A 1 20.69 -7.37 -3.29
N PHE A 2 19.68 -6.52 -3.21
CA PHE A 2 19.63 -5.28 -3.94
C PHE A 2 19.23 -4.14 -3.00
N GLY A 3 19.98 -3.02 -3.04
CA GLY A 3 19.73 -1.88 -2.18
C GLY A 3 19.94 -2.17 -0.69
N GLY A 4 19.60 -1.23 0.12
CA GLY A 4 19.75 -1.31 1.55
C GLY A 4 18.53 -0.77 2.29
N GLN A 5 18.38 -1.20 3.53
CA GLN A 5 17.41 -0.62 4.44
C GLN A 5 18.15 0.05 5.60
N SER A 6 17.60 1.16 6.06
CA SER A 6 18.16 1.87 7.21
C SER A 6 18.18 0.98 8.44
N LYS A 7 19.27 1.06 9.20
CA LYS A 7 19.40 0.50 10.54
C LYS A 7 19.18 1.60 11.58
N ASP A 8 18.72 1.21 12.75
CA ASP A 8 18.60 2.08 13.92
C ASP A 8 17.97 3.44 13.60
N PHE A 9 16.83 3.40 12.90
CA PHE A 9 16.08 4.59 12.43
C PHE A 9 16.95 5.56 11.61
N GLY A 10 17.82 5.01 10.76
CA GLY A 10 18.70 5.78 9.87
C GLY A 10 20.06 6.14 10.45
N ARG A 11 20.33 5.83 11.71
CA ARG A 11 21.61 6.17 12.37
C ARG A 11 22.73 5.12 12.12
N GLY A 12 22.34 3.87 11.89
CA GLY A 12 23.27 2.73 11.76
C GLY A 12 23.70 2.41 10.33
N GLY A 13 23.50 3.31 9.37
CA GLY A 13 23.76 3.07 7.96
C GLY A 13 22.74 2.15 7.32
N GLN A 14 23.15 1.40 6.28
CA GLN A 14 22.26 0.53 5.52
C GLN A 14 22.66 -0.94 5.61
N ALA A 15 21.69 -1.84 5.65
CA ALA A 15 21.87 -3.28 5.52
C ALA A 15 21.39 -3.75 4.15
N ALA A 16 22.26 -4.35 3.36
CA ALA A 16 21.92 -4.93 2.05
C ALA A 16 21.11 -6.21 2.23
N ARG A 17 19.81 -6.12 2.41
CA ARG A 17 18.90 -7.26 2.59
C ARG A 17 17.67 -7.25 1.67
N THR A 18 17.51 -6.22 0.85
CA THR A 18 16.48 -6.19 -0.18
C THR A 18 16.85 -7.16 -1.29
N CYS A 19 15.91 -8.00 -1.68
CA CYS A 19 16.07 -8.95 -2.79
C CYS A 19 15.20 -8.50 -3.95
N ALA A 20 15.72 -8.65 -5.16
CA ALA A 20 15.03 -8.27 -6.39
C ALA A 20 15.30 -9.27 -7.51
N ALA A 21 14.36 -9.35 -8.45
CA ALA A 21 14.48 -10.08 -9.71
C ALA A 21 14.27 -9.06 -10.86
N ALA A 22 15.26 -8.20 -11.05
CA ALA A 22 15.22 -7.06 -11.99
C ALA A 22 13.92 -6.23 -11.77
N ASP A 23 13.20 -5.93 -12.83
CA ASP A 23 11.94 -5.17 -12.82
C ASP A 23 10.68 -6.04 -12.59
N ARG A 24 10.84 -7.34 -12.32
CA ARG A 24 9.75 -8.32 -12.17
C ARG A 24 9.74 -9.04 -10.83
N THR A 25 10.18 -8.39 -9.78
CA THR A 25 10.29 -8.99 -8.44
C THR A 25 8.95 -9.52 -7.94
N GLY A 26 7.87 -8.74 -8.08
CA GLY A 26 6.53 -9.15 -7.67
C GLY A 26 6.04 -10.38 -8.44
N HIS A 27 6.23 -10.41 -9.75
CA HIS A 27 5.89 -11.54 -10.61
C HIS A 27 6.65 -12.81 -10.20
N ALA A 28 7.97 -12.71 -10.02
CA ALA A 28 8.81 -13.85 -9.61
C ALA A 28 8.38 -14.40 -8.24
N LEU A 29 8.09 -13.52 -7.27
CA LEU A 29 7.64 -13.89 -5.94
C LEU A 29 6.29 -14.61 -6.00
N LEU A 30 5.31 -14.03 -6.70
CA LEU A 30 3.97 -14.60 -6.82
C LEU A 30 4.00 -15.99 -7.45
N HIS A 31 4.70 -16.15 -8.58
CA HIS A 31 4.78 -17.44 -9.26
C HIS A 31 5.50 -18.51 -8.44
N THR A 32 6.56 -18.13 -7.72
CA THR A 32 7.28 -19.07 -6.85
C THR A 32 6.38 -19.57 -5.71
N LEU A 33 5.66 -18.66 -5.06
CA LEU A 33 4.74 -19.00 -3.97
C LEU A 33 3.54 -19.82 -4.49
N PHE A 34 3.01 -19.48 -5.65
CA PHE A 34 1.92 -20.25 -6.27
C PHE A 34 2.34 -21.67 -6.56
N GLN A 35 3.52 -21.89 -7.15
CA GLN A 35 4.06 -23.24 -7.40
C GLN A 35 4.27 -24.03 -6.10
N ALA A 36 4.74 -23.38 -5.03
CA ALA A 36 4.88 -24.02 -3.74
C ALA A 36 3.52 -24.46 -3.17
N ASN A 37 2.50 -23.63 -3.32
CA ASN A 37 1.13 -23.95 -2.90
C ASN A 37 0.54 -25.12 -3.68
N LEU A 38 0.75 -25.20 -5.00
CA LEU A 38 0.32 -26.34 -5.81
C LEU A 38 0.95 -27.64 -5.32
N LYS A 39 2.25 -27.65 -4.98
CA LYS A 39 2.92 -28.81 -4.40
C LYS A 39 2.33 -29.22 -3.06
N SER A 40 1.87 -28.25 -2.27
CA SER A 40 1.23 -28.46 -0.97
C SER A 40 -0.24 -28.84 -1.06
N LYS A 41 -0.78 -29.03 -2.26
CA LYS A 41 -2.20 -29.37 -2.52
C LYS A 41 -3.16 -28.31 -1.93
N THR A 42 -2.75 -27.04 -1.91
CA THR A 42 -3.61 -25.94 -1.49
C THR A 42 -4.79 -25.81 -2.45
N VAL A 43 -6.00 -25.70 -1.90
CA VAL A 43 -7.20 -25.43 -2.68
C VAL A 43 -7.33 -23.93 -2.88
N PHE A 44 -7.43 -23.50 -4.13
CA PHE A 44 -7.67 -22.11 -4.50
C PHE A 44 -9.14 -21.92 -4.88
N LEU A 45 -9.79 -20.99 -4.23
CA LEU A 45 -11.14 -20.55 -4.57
C LEU A 45 -11.02 -19.22 -5.33
N ASN A 46 -10.74 -19.32 -6.63
CA ASN A 46 -10.61 -18.15 -7.50
C ASN A 46 -11.99 -17.54 -7.75
N GLU A 47 -12.05 -16.20 -7.83
CA GLU A 47 -13.30 -15.46 -8.04
C GLU A 47 -14.36 -15.71 -6.96
N TRP A 48 -13.89 -15.92 -5.74
CA TRP A 48 -14.74 -15.96 -4.56
C TRP A 48 -14.51 -14.71 -3.72
N PHE A 49 -15.59 -14.07 -3.36
CA PHE A 49 -15.58 -12.88 -2.52
C PHE A 49 -15.86 -13.24 -1.06
N ALA A 50 -14.90 -13.01 -0.18
CA ALA A 50 -15.08 -13.20 1.25
C ALA A 50 -15.88 -12.03 1.82
N VAL A 51 -17.02 -12.33 2.45
CA VAL A 51 -17.99 -11.34 2.93
C VAL A 51 -17.74 -11.02 4.40
N ASP A 52 -17.78 -12.05 5.26
CA ASP A 52 -17.66 -11.88 6.70
C ASP A 52 -16.99 -13.08 7.38
N LEU A 53 -16.44 -12.79 8.56
CA LEU A 53 -15.93 -13.79 9.49
C LEU A 53 -17.07 -14.41 10.29
N VAL A 54 -17.03 -15.73 10.46
CA VAL A 54 -18.00 -16.46 11.32
C VAL A 54 -17.36 -16.75 12.67
N LYS A 55 -18.05 -16.37 13.74
CA LYS A 55 -17.62 -16.63 15.12
C LYS A 55 -18.53 -17.67 15.79
N ASN A 56 -17.96 -18.46 16.66
CA ASN A 56 -18.73 -19.34 17.56
C ASN A 56 -19.20 -18.56 18.81
N GLN A 57 -19.87 -19.24 19.72
CA GLN A 57 -20.38 -18.66 20.96
C GLN A 57 -19.27 -18.12 21.88
N ASP A 58 -18.07 -18.68 21.80
CA ASP A 58 -16.88 -18.24 22.57
C ASP A 58 -16.17 -17.05 21.91
N GLY A 59 -16.66 -16.57 20.77
CA GLY A 59 -16.06 -15.45 20.02
C GLY A 59 -14.89 -15.84 19.13
N ALA A 60 -14.53 -17.13 19.04
CA ALA A 60 -13.47 -17.59 18.16
C ALA A 60 -13.94 -17.63 16.68
N VAL A 61 -13.08 -17.23 15.76
CA VAL A 61 -13.35 -17.35 14.31
C VAL A 61 -13.27 -18.81 13.91
N VAL A 62 -14.35 -19.31 13.31
CA VAL A 62 -14.51 -20.71 12.91
C VAL A 62 -14.70 -20.86 11.39
N GLY A 63 -14.65 -19.78 10.66
CA GLY A 63 -14.76 -19.79 9.20
C GLY A 63 -15.07 -18.44 8.61
N VAL A 64 -15.41 -18.47 7.32
CA VAL A 64 -15.70 -17.29 6.50
C VAL A 64 -16.97 -17.56 5.68
N ILE A 65 -17.82 -16.56 5.52
CA ILE A 65 -18.85 -16.56 4.48
C ILE A 65 -18.25 -16.03 3.21
N ALA A 66 -18.43 -16.74 2.11
CA ALA A 66 -17.94 -16.33 0.81
C ALA A 66 -19.01 -16.50 -0.27
N ILE A 67 -18.95 -15.67 -1.30
CA ILE A 67 -19.83 -15.69 -2.46
C ILE A 67 -18.99 -16.08 -3.69
N CYS A 68 -19.43 -17.10 -4.42
CA CYS A 68 -18.92 -17.37 -5.75
C CYS A 68 -19.36 -16.25 -6.70
N MET A 69 -18.43 -15.52 -7.28
CA MET A 69 -18.76 -14.38 -8.14
C MET A 69 -19.39 -14.81 -9.48
N GLU A 70 -19.11 -16.04 -9.92
CA GLU A 70 -19.65 -16.59 -11.15
C GLU A 70 -21.12 -17.01 -10.99
N THR A 71 -21.46 -17.70 -9.90
CA THR A 71 -22.79 -18.31 -9.71
C THR A 71 -23.69 -17.52 -8.75
N GLY A 72 -23.14 -16.64 -7.93
CA GLY A 72 -23.84 -15.98 -6.83
C GLY A 72 -24.09 -16.89 -5.62
N GLU A 73 -23.61 -18.13 -5.65
CA GLU A 73 -23.76 -19.05 -4.53
C GLU A 73 -23.02 -18.56 -3.29
N THR A 74 -23.70 -18.56 -2.15
CA THR A 74 -23.12 -18.22 -0.86
C THR A 74 -22.80 -19.48 -0.08
N VAL A 75 -21.57 -19.59 0.40
CA VAL A 75 -21.10 -20.75 1.16
C VAL A 75 -20.46 -20.34 2.48
N TYR A 76 -20.52 -21.25 3.44
CA TYR A 76 -19.75 -21.19 4.66
C TYR A 76 -18.51 -22.07 4.53
N VAL A 77 -17.34 -21.45 4.50
CA VAL A 77 -16.05 -22.12 4.51
C VAL A 77 -15.58 -22.30 5.94
N LYS A 78 -15.75 -23.49 6.49
CA LYS A 78 -15.32 -23.83 7.86
C LYS A 78 -13.81 -23.89 7.96
N SER A 79 -13.22 -23.27 8.97
CA SER A 79 -11.79 -23.31 9.22
C SER A 79 -11.46 -23.33 10.72
N ARG A 80 -10.31 -23.90 11.07
CA ARG A 80 -9.77 -23.88 12.43
C ARG A 80 -8.97 -22.60 12.72
N ALA A 81 -8.47 -21.96 11.66
CA ALA A 81 -7.75 -20.70 11.72
C ALA A 81 -7.99 -19.94 10.40
N THR A 82 -8.11 -18.64 10.48
CA THR A 82 -8.31 -17.77 9.33
C THR A 82 -7.23 -16.71 9.32
N VAL A 83 -6.53 -16.55 8.19
CA VAL A 83 -5.54 -15.49 7.97
C VAL A 83 -6.16 -14.45 7.06
N LEU A 84 -6.24 -13.21 7.52
CA LEU A 84 -6.61 -12.07 6.69
C LEU A 84 -5.34 -11.55 5.98
N ALA A 85 -5.28 -11.73 4.67
CA ALA A 85 -4.20 -11.26 3.81
C ALA A 85 -4.78 -10.51 2.59
N THR A 86 -5.77 -9.66 2.86
CA THR A 86 -6.63 -8.99 1.87
C THR A 86 -6.00 -7.77 1.20
N GLY A 87 -4.72 -7.52 1.46
CA GLY A 87 -4.01 -6.38 0.89
C GLY A 87 -4.42 -5.04 1.52
N GLY A 88 -4.20 -3.97 0.78
CA GLY A 88 -4.41 -2.62 1.25
C GLY A 88 -5.85 -2.12 1.13
N ALA A 89 -6.04 -0.86 1.49
CA ALA A 89 -7.33 -0.18 1.45
C ALA A 89 -7.27 1.19 0.74
N GLY A 90 -6.29 1.40 -0.15
CA GLY A 90 -6.10 2.70 -0.80
C GLY A 90 -7.30 3.19 -1.62
N ARG A 91 -8.21 2.29 -2.02
CA ARG A 91 -9.43 2.64 -2.78
C ARG A 91 -10.53 3.30 -1.95
N ILE A 92 -10.34 3.48 -0.65
CA ILE A 92 -11.22 4.32 0.18
C ILE A 92 -11.03 5.82 -0.12
N TYR A 93 -9.93 6.20 -0.76
CA TYR A 93 -9.63 7.58 -1.15
C TYR A 93 -10.11 7.86 -2.57
N ALA A 94 -10.61 9.06 -2.82
CA ALA A 94 -11.10 9.49 -4.12
C ALA A 94 -9.99 9.50 -5.17
N SER A 95 -8.78 9.92 -4.78
CA SER A 95 -7.59 9.90 -5.64
C SER A 95 -6.59 8.87 -5.11
N THR A 96 -6.33 7.84 -5.91
CA THR A 96 -5.46 6.72 -5.52
C THR A 96 -4.86 6.03 -6.74
N THR A 97 -3.64 5.56 -6.60
CA THR A 97 -2.92 4.73 -7.59
C THR A 97 -3.02 3.24 -7.27
N ASN A 98 -3.73 2.86 -6.21
CA ASN A 98 -3.91 1.47 -5.81
C ASN A 98 -4.79 0.70 -6.80
N ALA A 99 -4.57 -0.60 -6.89
CA ALA A 99 -5.42 -1.50 -7.66
C ALA A 99 -6.88 -1.47 -7.16
N HIS A 100 -7.83 -1.73 -8.04
CA HIS A 100 -9.26 -1.68 -7.73
C HIS A 100 -9.69 -2.64 -6.62
N ILE A 101 -8.94 -3.72 -6.41
CA ILE A 101 -9.20 -4.72 -5.36
C ILE A 101 -8.78 -4.26 -3.95
N ASN A 102 -8.07 -3.14 -3.81
CA ASN A 102 -7.59 -2.66 -2.52
C ASN A 102 -8.67 -1.83 -1.80
N THR A 103 -9.76 -2.46 -1.45
CA THR A 103 -10.99 -1.86 -0.93
C THR A 103 -11.10 -1.86 0.61
N GLY A 104 -10.14 -2.51 1.30
CA GLY A 104 -10.14 -2.56 2.77
C GLY A 104 -11.07 -3.60 3.38
N ASP A 105 -11.51 -4.58 2.60
CA ASP A 105 -12.50 -5.58 3.03
C ASP A 105 -12.06 -6.35 4.28
N GLY A 106 -10.76 -6.70 4.40
CA GLY A 106 -10.25 -7.40 5.58
C GLY A 106 -10.41 -6.59 6.87
N VAL A 107 -10.13 -5.29 6.83
CA VAL A 107 -10.36 -4.39 7.97
C VAL A 107 -11.86 -4.29 8.26
N GLY A 108 -12.68 -4.16 7.24
CA GLY A 108 -14.14 -4.13 7.36
C GLY A 108 -14.70 -5.40 8.00
N MET A 109 -14.25 -6.58 7.57
CA MET A 109 -14.63 -7.88 8.15
C MET A 109 -14.21 -7.98 9.62
N ALA A 110 -13.00 -7.55 9.96
CA ALA A 110 -12.52 -7.56 11.33
C ALA A 110 -13.39 -6.67 12.25
N LEU A 111 -13.70 -5.46 11.80
CA LEU A 111 -14.57 -4.52 12.53
C LEU A 111 -15.98 -5.09 12.74
N ARG A 112 -16.61 -5.61 11.67
CA ARG A 112 -17.94 -6.21 11.77
C ARG A 112 -17.97 -7.42 12.70
N ALA A 113 -16.88 -8.17 12.75
CA ALA A 113 -16.71 -9.28 13.67
C ALA A 113 -16.42 -8.85 15.13
N GLY A 114 -16.29 -7.54 15.40
CA GLY A 114 -16.03 -6.99 16.72
C GLY A 114 -14.57 -7.10 17.17
N PHE A 115 -13.62 -7.25 16.24
CA PHE A 115 -12.20 -7.20 16.57
C PHE A 115 -11.71 -5.75 16.66
N PRO A 116 -10.79 -5.45 17.59
CA PRO A 116 -10.16 -4.14 17.64
C PRO A 116 -9.26 -3.93 16.43
N VAL A 117 -9.21 -2.70 15.96
CA VAL A 117 -8.25 -2.23 14.97
C VAL A 117 -7.36 -1.16 15.60
N GLN A 118 -6.14 -1.02 15.09
CA GLN A 118 -5.16 -0.10 15.62
C GLN A 118 -4.48 0.66 14.49
N ASP A 119 -4.11 1.90 14.76
CA ASP A 119 -3.32 2.77 13.87
C ASP A 119 -3.93 2.94 12.47
N ILE A 120 -5.26 2.93 12.37
CA ILE A 120 -5.98 3.00 11.09
C ILE A 120 -5.80 4.34 10.36
N GLU A 121 -5.30 5.36 11.04
CA GLU A 121 -4.92 6.66 10.49
C GLU A 121 -3.50 6.68 9.90
N MET A 122 -2.70 5.64 10.16
CA MET A 122 -1.31 5.54 9.71
C MET A 122 -1.22 5.12 8.25
N TRP A 123 -1.48 6.07 7.36
CA TRP A 123 -1.36 5.89 5.92
C TRP A 123 -0.06 6.48 5.40
N GLN A 124 0.62 5.72 4.53
CA GLN A 124 1.74 6.26 3.77
C GLN A 124 1.27 6.61 2.35
N PHE A 125 1.11 7.90 2.10
CA PHE A 125 0.84 8.38 0.75
C PHE A 125 2.11 8.38 -0.10
N HIS A 126 1.99 8.02 -1.38
CA HIS A 126 3.07 8.24 -2.32
C HIS A 126 3.13 9.73 -2.65
N PRO A 127 4.29 10.39 -2.47
CA PRO A 127 4.36 11.86 -2.58
C PRO A 127 4.17 12.38 -4.00
N THR A 128 4.46 11.57 -5.02
CA THR A 128 4.46 12.05 -6.40
C THR A 128 3.49 11.27 -7.28
N GLY A 129 2.55 11.98 -7.87
CA GLY A 129 1.58 11.48 -8.84
C GLY A 129 1.25 12.56 -9.86
N ILE A 130 0.70 12.16 -10.99
CA ILE A 130 0.21 13.08 -12.02
C ILE A 130 -1.20 13.51 -11.64
N ALA A 131 -1.37 14.79 -11.34
CA ALA A 131 -2.66 15.36 -10.97
C ALA A 131 -3.72 15.09 -12.05
N GLY A 132 -4.93 14.77 -11.61
CA GLY A 132 -6.05 14.44 -12.48
C GLY A 132 -5.97 13.06 -13.16
N ALA A 133 -4.80 12.53 -13.42
CA ALA A 133 -4.63 11.23 -14.07
C ALA A 133 -4.59 10.06 -13.08
N GLY A 134 -4.28 10.30 -11.82
CA GLY A 134 -4.13 9.25 -10.82
C GLY A 134 -2.98 8.27 -11.09
N VAL A 135 -1.99 8.69 -11.87
CA VAL A 135 -0.83 7.87 -12.23
C VAL A 135 0.34 8.20 -11.32
N LEU A 136 0.96 7.15 -10.79
CA LEU A 136 2.12 7.29 -9.90
C LEU A 136 3.37 7.67 -10.70
N VAL A 137 4.08 8.70 -10.22
CA VAL A 137 5.45 8.98 -10.64
C VAL A 137 6.39 8.27 -9.67
N THR A 138 7.06 7.24 -10.16
CA THR A 138 7.91 6.39 -9.29
C THR A 138 8.99 7.20 -8.56
N GLU A 139 9.29 6.78 -7.33
CA GLU A 139 10.41 7.31 -6.56
C GLU A 139 11.75 7.19 -7.30
N GLY A 140 11.87 6.19 -8.18
CA GLY A 140 13.03 6.02 -9.05
C GLY A 140 13.36 7.25 -9.88
N CYS A 141 12.36 8.05 -10.29
CA CYS A 141 12.60 9.31 -11.02
C CYS A 141 13.46 10.28 -10.18
N ARG A 142 13.19 10.37 -8.87
CA ARG A 142 14.00 11.19 -7.96
C ARG A 142 15.36 10.55 -7.69
N GLY A 143 15.42 9.23 -7.64
CA GLY A 143 16.67 8.47 -7.53
C GLY A 143 17.62 8.69 -8.72
N GLU A 144 17.05 8.87 -9.91
CA GLU A 144 17.78 9.14 -11.16
C GLU A 144 18.04 10.63 -11.41
N GLY A 145 17.83 11.48 -10.42
CA GLY A 145 18.16 12.90 -10.47
C GLY A 145 16.97 13.85 -10.72
N GLY A 146 15.75 13.33 -10.73
CA GLY A 146 14.56 14.18 -10.74
C GLY A 146 14.40 14.98 -9.45
N TYR A 147 13.86 16.17 -9.53
CA TYR A 147 13.62 17.04 -8.38
C TYR A 147 12.27 17.73 -8.47
N LEU A 148 11.78 18.20 -7.33
CA LEU A 148 10.47 18.82 -7.17
C LEU A 148 10.61 20.35 -7.20
N LEU A 149 9.77 21.00 -7.99
CA LEU A 149 9.67 22.45 -8.08
C LEU A 149 8.30 22.92 -7.64
N ASN A 150 8.26 24.04 -6.91
CA ASN A 150 7.02 24.77 -6.71
C ASN A 150 6.72 25.69 -7.92
N LYS A 151 5.57 26.38 -7.90
CA LYS A 151 5.17 27.26 -9.01
C LYS A 151 6.16 28.40 -9.31
N ASN A 152 7.02 28.74 -8.36
CA ASN A 152 8.03 29.80 -8.52
C ASN A 152 9.32 29.25 -9.15
N GLY A 153 9.38 27.96 -9.49
CA GLY A 153 10.58 27.30 -9.99
C GLY A 153 11.62 27.01 -8.90
N GLU A 154 11.25 27.10 -7.64
CA GLU A 154 12.13 26.82 -6.50
C GLU A 154 12.16 25.32 -6.21
N ARG A 155 13.34 24.76 -6.05
CA ARG A 155 13.55 23.38 -5.56
C ARG A 155 13.33 23.36 -4.04
N PHE A 156 12.07 23.32 -3.62
CA PHE A 156 11.66 23.58 -2.25
C PHE A 156 12.17 22.53 -1.25
N MET A 157 12.47 21.29 -1.69
CA MET A 157 12.99 20.24 -0.80
C MET A 157 14.34 20.59 -0.17
N GLU A 158 15.11 21.50 -0.74
CA GLU A 158 16.34 22.00 -0.12
C GLU A 158 16.09 22.75 1.21
N ARG A 159 14.90 23.33 1.37
CA ARG A 159 14.48 24.00 2.59
C ARG A 159 14.01 23.03 3.67
N TYR A 160 13.30 21.96 3.27
CA TYR A 160 12.71 21.00 4.22
C TYR A 160 13.66 19.86 4.60
N ALA A 161 14.57 19.48 3.73
CA ALA A 161 15.53 18.40 3.93
C ALA A 161 16.89 18.73 3.28
N PRO A 162 17.68 19.66 3.84
CA PRO A 162 18.88 20.19 3.19
C PRO A 162 19.91 19.14 2.78
N THR A 163 20.01 18.04 3.54
CA THR A 163 21.01 17.00 3.31
C THR A 163 20.62 16.01 2.21
N VAL A 164 19.39 15.50 2.26
CA VAL A 164 18.89 14.42 1.35
C VAL A 164 17.96 14.96 0.27
N LYS A 165 17.50 16.18 0.41
CA LYS A 165 16.65 16.91 -0.54
C LYS A 165 15.47 16.06 -1.00
N ASP A 166 15.30 15.88 -2.31
CA ASP A 166 14.20 15.11 -2.92
C ASP A 166 14.26 13.62 -2.63
N LEU A 167 15.37 13.12 -2.06
CA LEU A 167 15.52 11.73 -1.60
C LEU A 167 15.15 11.56 -0.12
N ALA A 168 14.53 12.57 0.50
CA ALA A 168 13.95 12.44 1.83
C ALA A 168 12.87 11.35 1.88
N SER A 169 12.56 10.86 3.07
CA SER A 169 11.50 9.86 3.26
C SER A 169 10.16 10.38 2.75
N ARG A 170 9.29 9.46 2.33
CA ARG A 170 8.02 9.79 1.66
C ARG A 170 7.12 10.72 2.47
N ASP A 171 7.08 10.51 3.79
CA ASP A 171 6.31 11.35 4.70
C ASP A 171 6.84 12.79 4.77
N VAL A 172 8.16 12.98 4.76
CA VAL A 172 8.79 14.29 4.72
C VAL A 172 8.46 15.00 3.41
N VAL A 173 8.60 14.31 2.28
CA VAL A 173 8.28 14.88 0.96
C VAL A 173 6.79 15.23 0.88
N SER A 174 5.89 14.36 1.32
CA SER A 174 4.44 14.61 1.29
C SER A 174 4.06 15.82 2.15
N ARG A 175 4.61 15.95 3.37
CA ARG A 175 4.37 17.11 4.23
C ARG A 175 4.93 18.40 3.65
N ALA A 176 6.10 18.34 3.04
CA ALA A 176 6.70 19.49 2.37
C ALA A 176 5.80 19.99 1.22
N MET A 177 5.35 19.08 0.35
CA MET A 177 4.41 19.40 -0.73
C MET A 177 3.10 20.00 -0.20
N ALA A 178 2.51 19.37 0.81
CA ALA A 178 1.30 19.90 1.43
C ALA A 178 1.48 21.31 2.01
N THR A 179 2.67 21.60 2.56
CA THR A 179 3.00 22.94 3.06
C THR A 179 3.13 23.94 1.91
N GLU A 180 3.81 23.58 0.81
CA GLU A 180 3.91 24.43 -0.37
C GLU A 180 2.53 24.76 -0.94
N ILE A 181 1.65 23.78 -1.06
CA ILE A 181 0.26 23.96 -1.52
C ILE A 181 -0.50 24.89 -0.56
N LYS A 182 -0.47 24.61 0.74
CA LYS A 182 -1.18 25.40 1.76
C LYS A 182 -0.74 26.85 1.80
N GLU A 183 0.53 27.12 1.54
CA GLU A 183 1.10 28.48 1.49
C GLU A 183 0.95 29.13 0.10
N GLY A 184 0.20 28.51 -0.80
CA GLY A 184 -0.12 29.07 -2.12
C GLY A 184 1.05 29.02 -3.12
N ARG A 185 2.04 28.16 -2.89
CA ARG A 185 3.16 27.92 -3.82
C ARG A 185 3.01 26.62 -4.62
N GLY A 186 1.90 25.93 -4.50
CA GLY A 186 1.57 24.75 -5.30
C GLY A 186 1.54 25.08 -6.79
N ALA A 187 1.72 24.08 -7.64
CA ALA A 187 1.57 24.16 -9.09
C ALA A 187 0.09 24.11 -9.50
N GLY A 188 -0.18 24.16 -10.81
CA GLY A 188 -1.54 24.18 -11.32
C GLY A 188 -2.20 25.56 -11.28
N LYS A 189 -3.38 25.65 -11.88
CA LYS A 189 -4.14 26.92 -11.96
C LYS A 189 -4.56 27.44 -10.59
N ASP A 190 -4.95 26.52 -9.71
CA ASP A 190 -5.50 26.82 -8.38
C ASP A 190 -4.47 26.61 -7.26
N ALA A 191 -3.19 26.39 -7.62
CA ALA A 191 -2.08 26.11 -6.70
C ALA A 191 -2.36 24.88 -5.78
N ASP A 192 -3.06 23.89 -6.30
CA ASP A 192 -3.59 22.71 -5.59
C ASP A 192 -2.79 21.41 -5.82
N HIS A 193 -1.66 21.51 -6.53
CA HIS A 193 -0.76 20.38 -6.79
C HIS A 193 0.68 20.74 -6.48
#